data_84e0e4ec8f31c5bd0e6407fdd6ed8506
#
_entry.id   84e0e4ec8f31c5bd0e6407fdd6ed8506
#
_cell.length_a   1.000
_cell.length_b   1.000
_cell.length_c   1.000
_cell.angle_alpha   90.00
_cell.angle_beta   90.00
_cell.angle_gamma   90.00
#
_symmetry.space_group_name_H-M   'P 1'
#
loop_
_entity.id
_entity.type
_entity.pdbx_description
1 polymer ?
#
loop_
_entity_poly.entity_id
_entity_poly.type
_entity_poly.pdbx_seq_one_letter_code
_entity_poly.pdbx_strand_id
1 'polypeptide(L)'
;MYCARRRDRQTYMAKMLVSAEHKVDAPADVVYRYVADMREHHPHFLPPAFSGFRVESGGVGAGTITRFKMTAGGRTREYRMKVAEPEPGRILTESDTGSTAVTTFTVSPQGSASIVQISTAWDGAGGIGGLFERMFAPRVLRAIYADELERLDAYAREHRPA
;
A
#
# COMPACT_ATOMS: atom_id res chain seq x y z
N MET A 1 -36.70 25.84 32.51
CA MET A 1 -36.02 24.55 32.47
C MET A 1 -35.56 24.31 31.04
N TYR A 2 -34.39 24.87 30.68
CA TYR A 2 -33.84 24.77 29.30
C TYR A 2 -32.88 23.61 29.25
N CYS A 3 -33.24 22.53 28.57
CA CYS A 3 -32.40 21.38 28.34
C CYS A 3 -31.53 21.66 27.09
N ALA A 4 -30.29 22.09 27.30
CA ALA A 4 -29.32 22.29 26.22
C ALA A 4 -28.90 20.91 25.69
N ARG A 5 -29.40 20.52 24.53
CA ARG A 5 -28.89 19.37 23.77
C ARG A 5 -27.45 19.68 23.36
N ARG A 6 -26.49 19.00 24.00
CA ARG A 6 -25.14 18.90 23.49
C ARG A 6 -25.22 18.21 22.13
N ARG A 7 -24.98 18.97 21.05
CA ARG A 7 -24.70 18.40 19.73
C ARG A 7 -23.28 17.77 19.86
N ASP A 8 -23.23 16.47 19.94
CA ASP A 8 -22.01 15.73 19.67
C ASP A 8 -21.53 16.14 18.28
N ARG A 9 -20.49 16.96 18.24
CA ARG A 9 -19.72 17.17 17.02
C ARG A 9 -18.89 15.90 16.79
N GLN A 10 -19.50 14.91 16.22
CA GLN A 10 -18.78 13.79 15.62
C GLN A 10 -17.92 14.41 14.52
N THR A 11 -16.64 14.62 14.83
CA THR A 11 -15.66 15.10 13.86
C THR A 11 -15.55 14.01 12.79
N TYR A 12 -16.23 14.22 11.67
CA TYR A 12 -16.17 13.32 10.52
C TYR A 12 -14.76 13.43 9.94
N MET A 13 -13.89 12.51 10.33
CA MET A 13 -12.55 12.40 9.77
C MET A 13 -12.70 11.98 8.32
N ALA A 14 -12.29 12.84 7.39
CA ALA A 14 -12.42 12.53 5.98
C ALA A 14 -11.42 11.41 5.63
N LYS A 15 -11.94 10.33 5.06
CA LYS A 15 -11.14 9.23 4.57
C LYS A 15 -10.31 9.68 3.37
N MET A 16 -9.01 9.52 3.47
CA MET A 16 -8.06 9.76 2.38
C MET A 16 -7.91 8.48 1.57
N LEU A 17 -7.79 8.62 0.26
CA LEU A 17 -7.55 7.51 -0.67
C LEU A 17 -6.57 7.96 -1.74
N VAL A 18 -5.54 7.17 -1.95
CA VAL A 18 -4.56 7.33 -3.03
C VAL A 18 -4.42 6.02 -3.77
N SER A 19 -4.36 6.05 -5.09
CA SER A 19 -4.13 4.87 -5.91
C SER A 19 -3.25 5.16 -7.13
N ALA A 20 -2.54 4.13 -7.57
CA ALA A 20 -1.87 4.06 -8.85
C ALA A 20 -2.12 2.69 -9.47
N GLU A 21 -2.08 2.61 -10.79
CA GLU A 21 -2.32 1.39 -11.56
C GLU A 21 -1.30 1.28 -12.67
N HIS A 22 -0.86 0.05 -12.98
CA HIS A 22 0.08 -0.22 -14.04
C HIS A 22 -0.20 -1.59 -14.68
N LYS A 23 0.09 -1.69 -15.98
CA LYS A 23 0.08 -2.98 -16.68
C LYS A 23 1.42 -3.67 -16.48
N VAL A 24 1.41 -4.87 -15.91
CA VAL A 24 2.58 -5.74 -15.73
C VAL A 24 2.58 -6.82 -16.80
N ASP A 25 3.69 -6.96 -17.52
CA ASP A 25 3.82 -7.91 -18.63
C ASP A 25 4.17 -9.33 -18.12
N ALA A 26 3.28 -9.86 -17.27
CA ALA A 26 3.31 -11.22 -16.76
C ALA A 26 1.90 -11.68 -16.33
N PRO A 27 1.64 -13.00 -16.30
CA PRO A 27 0.36 -13.54 -15.83
C PRO A 27 0.04 -13.14 -14.39
N ALA A 28 -1.24 -12.98 -14.08
CA ALA A 28 -1.70 -12.47 -12.78
C ALA A 28 -1.29 -13.35 -11.59
N ASP A 29 -1.28 -14.68 -11.76
CA ASP A 29 -0.85 -15.62 -10.73
C ASP A 29 0.65 -15.51 -10.41
N VAL A 30 1.47 -15.23 -11.43
CA VAL A 30 2.91 -14.98 -11.26
C VAL A 30 3.14 -13.66 -10.53
N VAL A 31 2.47 -12.59 -10.97
CA VAL A 31 2.61 -11.26 -10.36
C VAL A 31 2.11 -11.26 -8.92
N TYR A 32 0.98 -11.93 -8.66
CA TYR A 32 0.47 -12.05 -7.30
C TYR A 32 1.46 -12.75 -6.35
N ARG A 33 2.14 -13.81 -6.80
CA ARG A 33 3.20 -14.47 -6.02
C ARG A 33 4.34 -13.52 -5.69
N TYR A 34 4.75 -12.66 -6.62
CA TYR A 34 5.79 -11.66 -6.36
C TYR A 34 5.35 -10.64 -5.31
N VAL A 35 4.11 -10.18 -5.38
CA VAL A 35 3.54 -9.25 -4.39
C VAL A 35 3.40 -9.92 -3.02
N ALA A 36 2.99 -11.18 -2.96
CA ALA A 36 2.71 -11.88 -1.70
C ALA A 36 3.98 -12.40 -0.98
N ASP A 37 5.07 -12.64 -1.70
CA ASP A 37 6.31 -13.13 -1.11
C ASP A 37 7.17 -11.96 -0.62
N MET A 38 7.02 -11.65 0.66
CA MET A 38 7.71 -10.56 1.36
C MET A 38 9.19 -10.87 1.66
N ARG A 39 9.68 -12.10 1.43
CA ARG A 39 11.09 -12.47 1.66
C ARG A 39 11.91 -12.42 0.39
N GLU A 40 11.44 -13.12 -0.65
CA GLU A 40 12.25 -13.42 -1.83
C GLU A 40 11.94 -12.47 -3.00
N HIS A 41 10.72 -11.94 -3.10
CA HIS A 41 10.30 -11.17 -4.26
C HIS A 41 10.00 -9.70 -3.95
N HIS A 42 9.13 -9.42 -3.02
CA HIS A 42 8.62 -8.06 -2.74
C HIS A 42 9.72 -7.01 -2.50
N PRO A 43 10.81 -7.29 -1.76
CA PRO A 43 11.86 -6.29 -1.52
C PRO A 43 12.57 -5.79 -2.78
N HIS A 44 12.57 -6.58 -3.86
CA HIS A 44 13.33 -6.27 -5.07
C HIS A 44 12.71 -5.18 -5.94
N PHE A 45 11.42 -4.90 -5.78
CA PHE A 45 10.75 -3.84 -6.53
C PHE A 45 10.33 -2.64 -5.67
N LEU A 46 10.68 -2.62 -4.39
CA LEU A 46 10.44 -1.43 -3.54
C LEU A 46 11.24 -0.22 -4.05
N PRO A 47 10.59 0.96 -4.19
CA PRO A 47 11.28 2.20 -4.56
C PRO A 47 12.29 2.68 -3.51
N PRO A 48 13.22 3.59 -3.86
CA PRO A 48 14.16 4.18 -2.90
C PRO A 48 13.52 4.95 -1.74
N ALA A 49 12.22 5.27 -1.86
CA ALA A 49 11.45 5.85 -0.75
C ALA A 49 11.36 4.91 0.46
N PHE A 50 11.48 3.60 0.24
CA PHE A 50 11.49 2.58 1.29
C PHE A 50 12.92 2.26 1.73
N SER A 51 13.11 2.02 3.02
CA SER A 51 14.41 1.64 3.59
C SER A 51 14.22 0.72 4.80
N GLY A 52 15.23 -0.12 5.07
CA GLY A 52 15.22 -1.00 6.24
C GLY A 52 14.09 -2.03 6.23
N PHE A 53 13.64 -2.44 5.05
CA PHE A 53 12.60 -3.46 4.92
C PHE A 53 13.06 -4.78 5.51
N ARG A 54 12.22 -5.37 6.36
CA ARG A 54 12.46 -6.69 6.96
C ARG A 54 11.15 -7.38 7.30
N VAL A 55 11.19 -8.69 7.26
CA VAL A 55 10.09 -9.56 7.73
C VAL A 55 10.32 -9.92 9.19
N GLU A 56 9.37 -9.57 10.06
CA GLU A 56 9.41 -9.92 11.50
C GLU A 56 8.84 -11.31 11.77
N SER A 57 7.80 -11.71 11.03
CA SER A 57 7.19 -13.04 11.11
C SER A 57 6.50 -13.41 9.80
N GLY A 58 6.27 -14.70 9.58
CA GLY A 58 5.71 -15.19 8.32
C GLY A 58 6.73 -15.09 7.19
N GLY A 59 6.31 -14.55 6.07
CA GLY A 59 7.15 -14.31 4.89
C GLY A 59 6.40 -14.35 3.58
N VAL A 60 5.34 -15.15 3.50
CA VAL A 60 4.49 -15.25 2.31
C VAL A 60 3.03 -15.13 2.71
N GLY A 61 2.31 -14.22 2.07
CA GLY A 61 0.87 -14.04 2.21
C GLY A 61 0.39 -13.70 3.62
N ALA A 62 -0.83 -14.09 3.90
CA ALA A 62 -1.54 -13.73 5.13
C ALA A 62 -0.80 -14.15 6.41
N GLY A 63 -0.83 -13.27 7.41
CA GLY A 63 -0.14 -13.47 8.70
C GLY A 63 1.30 -12.97 8.72
N THR A 64 1.86 -12.57 7.57
CA THR A 64 3.18 -11.95 7.51
C THR A 64 3.15 -10.59 8.20
N ILE A 65 4.21 -10.31 8.97
CA ILE A 65 4.47 -8.99 9.57
C ILE A 65 5.75 -8.45 8.99
N THR A 66 5.68 -7.26 8.41
CA THR A 66 6.83 -6.54 7.87
C THR A 66 7.08 -5.24 8.64
N ARG A 67 8.30 -4.74 8.59
CA ARG A 67 8.68 -3.43 9.10
C ARG A 67 9.60 -2.74 8.12
N PHE A 68 9.39 -1.44 7.92
CA PHE A 68 10.20 -0.59 7.06
C PHE A 68 10.07 0.88 7.44
N LYS A 69 10.93 1.71 6.86
CA LYS A 69 10.80 3.17 6.88
C LYS A 69 10.43 3.64 5.49
N MET A 70 9.53 4.59 5.40
CA MET A 70 9.18 5.26 4.14
C MET A 70 9.40 6.77 4.28
N THR A 71 10.09 7.34 3.31
CA THR A 71 10.31 8.80 3.20
C THR A 71 9.41 9.36 2.11
N ALA A 72 8.49 10.22 2.50
CA ALA A 72 7.55 10.88 1.60
C ALA A 72 7.46 12.37 1.96
N GLY A 73 7.60 13.26 0.95
CA GLY A 73 7.53 14.70 1.17
C GLY A 73 8.57 15.24 2.18
N GLY A 74 9.77 14.65 2.19
CA GLY A 74 10.85 15.03 3.12
C GLY A 74 10.67 14.55 4.57
N ARG A 75 9.66 13.73 4.84
CA ARG A 75 9.41 13.15 6.16
C ARG A 75 9.59 11.64 6.12
N THR A 76 10.32 11.09 7.08
CA THR A 76 10.50 9.64 7.25
C THR A 76 9.64 9.16 8.40
N ARG A 77 8.88 8.09 8.15
CA ARG A 77 8.07 7.41 9.15
C ARG A 77 8.35 5.91 9.10
N GLU A 78 8.34 5.27 10.27
CA GLU A 78 8.41 3.82 10.40
C GLU A 78 7.01 3.22 10.34
N TYR A 79 6.88 2.11 9.63
CA TYR A 79 5.66 1.34 9.48
C TYR A 79 5.89 -0.10 9.92
N ARG A 80 4.87 -0.66 10.53
CA ARG A 80 4.78 -2.09 10.87
C ARG A 80 3.48 -2.63 10.30
N MET A 81 3.60 -3.38 9.21
CA MET A 81 2.45 -3.82 8.42
C MET A 81 2.10 -5.27 8.71
N LYS A 82 0.81 -5.54 8.83
CA LYS A 82 0.25 -6.88 8.89
C LYS A 82 -0.39 -7.22 7.56
N VAL A 83 0.05 -8.31 6.94
CA VAL A 83 -0.46 -8.80 5.67
C VAL A 83 -1.70 -9.66 5.89
N ALA A 84 -2.71 -9.47 5.04
CA ALA A 84 -3.86 -10.33 4.91
C ALA A 84 -4.20 -10.55 3.43
N GLU A 85 -4.91 -11.60 3.12
CA GLU A 85 -5.35 -11.96 1.77
C GLU A 85 -6.88 -12.09 1.75
N PRO A 86 -7.63 -10.98 1.65
CA PRO A 86 -9.09 -11.02 1.56
C PRO A 86 -9.59 -11.87 0.39
N GLU A 87 -8.84 -11.90 -0.70
CA GLU A 87 -9.08 -12.75 -1.86
C GLU A 87 -7.71 -13.29 -2.35
N PRO A 88 -7.27 -14.47 -1.86
CA PRO A 88 -5.98 -15.05 -2.23
C PRO A 88 -5.85 -15.22 -3.75
N GLY A 89 -4.70 -14.86 -4.29
CA GLY A 89 -4.44 -14.85 -5.74
C GLY A 89 -4.90 -13.58 -6.46
N ARG A 90 -5.62 -12.67 -5.78
CA ARG A 90 -6.11 -11.43 -6.38
C ARG A 90 -5.95 -10.19 -5.50
N ILE A 91 -6.31 -10.26 -4.23
CA ILE A 91 -6.31 -9.11 -3.31
C ILE A 91 -5.46 -9.43 -2.09
N LEU A 92 -4.42 -8.64 -1.88
CA LEU A 92 -3.59 -8.62 -0.70
C LEU A 92 -3.70 -7.26 -0.02
N THR A 93 -3.75 -7.24 1.30
CA THR A 93 -3.76 -6.01 2.08
C THR A 93 -2.64 -5.97 3.10
N GLU A 94 -2.11 -4.78 3.32
CA GLU A 94 -1.12 -4.46 4.34
C GLU A 94 -1.71 -3.38 5.26
N SER A 95 -1.97 -3.74 6.51
CA SER A 95 -2.54 -2.83 7.50
C SER A 95 -1.47 -2.35 8.46
N ASP A 96 -1.29 -1.03 8.60
CA ASP A 96 -0.35 -0.47 9.57
C ASP A 96 -0.87 -0.68 10.99
N THR A 97 -0.04 -1.28 11.85
CA THR A 97 -0.41 -1.54 13.25
C THR A 97 -0.42 -0.29 14.12
N GLY A 98 0.14 0.82 13.63
CA GLY A 98 0.26 2.11 14.35
C GLY A 98 -0.69 3.20 13.85
N SER A 99 -1.52 2.91 12.82
CA SER A 99 -2.48 3.88 12.28
C SER A 99 -3.67 3.18 11.61
N THR A 100 -4.55 3.96 10.97
CA THR A 100 -5.68 3.45 10.19
C THR A 100 -5.33 3.14 8.74
N ALA A 101 -4.05 3.28 8.35
CA ALA A 101 -3.62 3.08 6.97
C ALA A 101 -3.71 1.61 6.56
N VAL A 102 -4.38 1.38 5.44
CA VAL A 102 -4.46 0.08 4.78
C VAL A 102 -4.07 0.25 3.32
N THR A 103 -3.01 -0.43 2.92
CA THR A 103 -2.61 -0.55 1.51
C THR A 103 -3.19 -1.83 0.93
N THR A 104 -3.76 -1.74 -0.25
CA THR A 104 -4.36 -2.86 -0.98
C THR A 104 -3.68 -3.01 -2.33
N PHE A 105 -3.18 -4.20 -2.60
CA PHE A 105 -2.76 -4.64 -3.92
C PHE A 105 -3.90 -5.43 -4.56
N THR A 106 -4.30 -5.03 -5.76
CA THR A 106 -5.27 -5.79 -6.57
C THR A 106 -4.59 -6.20 -7.87
N VAL A 107 -4.52 -7.49 -8.12
CA VAL A 107 -3.95 -8.07 -9.33
C VAL A 107 -5.07 -8.67 -10.17
N SER A 108 -5.24 -8.17 -11.38
CA SER A 108 -6.32 -8.58 -12.28
C SER A 108 -5.73 -9.12 -13.60
N PRO A 109 -6.19 -10.28 -14.11
CA PRO A 109 -5.69 -10.82 -15.37
C PRO A 109 -6.10 -9.95 -16.55
N GLN A 110 -5.19 -9.79 -17.51
CA GLN A 110 -5.43 -9.15 -18.80
C GLN A 110 -4.74 -9.92 -19.93
N GLY A 111 -5.34 -11.01 -20.38
CA GLY A 111 -4.73 -11.94 -21.32
C GLY A 111 -3.49 -12.61 -20.72
N SER A 112 -2.34 -12.49 -21.38
CA SER A 112 -1.03 -12.96 -20.89
C SER A 112 -0.33 -11.98 -19.93
N ALA A 113 -0.92 -10.82 -19.71
CA ALA A 113 -0.45 -9.78 -18.80
C ALA A 113 -1.39 -9.64 -17.61
N SER A 114 -1.11 -8.71 -16.73
CA SER A 114 -1.98 -8.32 -15.61
C SER A 114 -2.06 -6.81 -15.44
N ILE A 115 -3.13 -6.34 -14.80
CA ILE A 115 -3.23 -4.98 -14.27
C ILE A 115 -3.05 -5.07 -12.77
N VAL A 116 -2.11 -4.29 -12.25
CA VAL A 116 -1.86 -4.18 -10.81
C VAL A 116 -2.22 -2.79 -10.34
N GLN A 117 -3.05 -2.72 -9.32
CA GLN A 117 -3.40 -1.47 -8.64
C GLN A 117 -2.87 -1.51 -7.20
N ILE A 118 -2.20 -0.45 -6.79
CA ILE A 118 -1.91 -0.16 -5.38
C ILE A 118 -2.84 0.95 -4.94
N SER A 119 -3.54 0.76 -3.83
CA SER A 119 -4.36 1.81 -3.22
C SER A 119 -4.16 1.83 -1.70
N THR A 120 -4.03 3.02 -1.11
CA THR A 120 -3.96 3.18 0.34
C THR A 120 -5.07 4.09 0.81
N ALA A 121 -5.81 3.61 1.81
CA ALA A 121 -6.83 4.38 2.51
C ALA A 121 -6.41 4.60 3.96
N TRP A 122 -6.64 5.81 4.50
CA TRP A 122 -6.40 6.14 5.90
C TRP A 122 -7.33 7.27 6.36
N ASP A 123 -7.48 7.44 7.66
CA ASP A 123 -8.22 8.56 8.22
C ASP A 123 -7.31 9.80 8.26
N GLY A 124 -7.69 10.85 7.54
CA GLY A 124 -6.93 12.10 7.46
C GLY A 124 -6.92 12.85 8.79
N ALA A 125 -5.83 13.56 9.08
CA ALA A 125 -5.76 14.46 10.22
C ALA A 125 -6.77 15.61 10.10
N GLY A 126 -7.34 16.05 11.22
CA GLY A 126 -8.18 17.23 11.29
C GLY A 126 -7.37 18.53 11.34
N GLY A 127 -8.03 19.68 11.04
CA GLY A 127 -7.44 21.00 11.17
C GLY A 127 -6.47 21.39 10.04
N ILE A 128 -5.58 22.38 10.30
CA ILE A 128 -4.65 22.93 9.31
C ILE A 128 -3.63 21.89 8.84
N GLY A 129 -3.17 21.02 9.74
CA GLY A 129 -2.28 19.90 9.38
C GLY A 129 -2.93 18.94 8.39
N GLY A 130 -4.22 18.67 8.52
CA GLY A 130 -4.98 17.85 7.59
C GLY A 130 -5.16 18.49 6.21
N LEU A 131 -5.17 19.83 6.11
CA LEU A 131 -5.23 20.51 4.80
C LEU A 131 -3.95 20.30 3.99
N PHE A 132 -2.78 20.40 4.65
CA PHE A 132 -1.48 20.09 4.01
C PHE A 132 -1.38 18.62 3.61
N GLU A 133 -1.81 17.71 4.47
CA GLU A 133 -1.85 16.28 4.18
C GLU A 133 -2.70 15.99 2.93
N ARG A 134 -3.89 16.60 2.83
CA ARG A 134 -4.78 16.43 1.67
C ARG A 134 -4.22 16.97 0.36
N MET A 135 -3.40 18.04 0.41
CA MET A 135 -2.86 18.67 -0.80
C MET A 135 -1.61 17.95 -1.33
N PHE A 136 -0.71 17.52 -0.45
CA PHE A 136 0.63 17.06 -0.83
C PHE A 136 0.79 15.54 -0.76
N ALA A 137 0.27 14.88 0.27
CA ALA A 137 0.44 13.43 0.45
C ALA A 137 -0.07 12.61 -0.75
N PRO A 138 -1.24 12.90 -1.36
CA PRO A 138 -1.73 12.11 -2.50
C PRO A 138 -0.82 12.13 -3.72
N ARG A 139 -0.19 13.28 -4.04
CA ARG A 139 0.72 13.38 -5.20
C ARG A 139 2.01 12.62 -4.98
N VAL A 140 2.59 12.76 -3.79
CA VAL A 140 3.85 12.11 -3.43
C VAL A 140 3.65 10.59 -3.37
N LEU A 141 2.61 10.11 -2.70
CA LEU A 141 2.32 8.68 -2.60
C LEU A 141 2.00 8.07 -3.97
N ARG A 142 1.25 8.78 -4.81
CA ARG A 142 0.96 8.29 -6.17
C ARG A 142 2.23 8.11 -6.99
N ALA A 143 3.20 9.03 -6.87
CA ALA A 143 4.49 8.92 -7.55
C ALA A 143 5.31 7.73 -7.03
N ILE A 144 5.31 7.48 -5.71
CA ILE A 144 5.96 6.32 -5.10
C ILE A 144 5.33 5.02 -5.60
N TYR A 145 4.01 4.92 -5.65
CA TYR A 145 3.31 3.73 -6.12
C TYR A 145 3.49 3.50 -7.62
N ALA A 146 3.54 4.57 -8.42
CA ALA A 146 3.85 4.45 -9.84
C ALA A 146 5.26 3.87 -10.06
N ASP A 147 6.28 4.36 -9.33
CA ASP A 147 7.65 3.83 -9.37
C ASP A 147 7.69 2.36 -8.90
N GLU A 148 6.97 2.01 -7.85
CA GLU A 148 6.89 0.62 -7.36
C GLU A 148 6.29 -0.33 -8.41
N LEU A 149 5.23 0.09 -9.07
CA LEU A 149 4.58 -0.70 -10.12
C LEU A 149 5.43 -0.83 -11.39
N GLU A 150 6.16 0.22 -11.78
CA GLU A 150 7.11 0.16 -12.88
C GLU A 150 8.26 -0.82 -12.57
N ARG A 151 8.76 -0.80 -11.33
CA ARG A 151 9.78 -1.75 -10.86
C ARG A 151 9.27 -3.18 -10.79
N LEU A 152 8.02 -3.37 -10.39
CA LEU A 152 7.38 -4.68 -10.39
C LEU A 152 7.28 -5.24 -11.83
N ASP A 153 6.93 -4.39 -12.82
CA ASP A 153 6.90 -4.80 -14.22
C ASP A 153 8.29 -5.19 -14.74
N ALA A 154 9.32 -4.38 -14.44
CA ALA A 154 10.70 -4.71 -14.79
C ALA A 154 11.14 -6.02 -14.14
N TYR A 155 10.90 -6.18 -12.85
CA TYR A 155 11.21 -7.40 -12.09
C TYR A 155 10.51 -8.63 -12.69
N ALA A 156 9.23 -8.53 -13.01
CA ALA A 156 8.45 -9.62 -13.59
C ALA A 156 8.97 -10.03 -14.99
N ARG A 157 9.46 -9.10 -15.79
CA ARG A 157 10.09 -9.41 -17.09
C ARG A 157 11.40 -10.17 -16.94
N GLU A 158 12.20 -9.82 -15.94
CA GLU A 158 13.49 -10.46 -15.68
C GLU A 158 13.35 -11.87 -15.08
N HIS A 159 12.26 -12.13 -14.35
CA HIS A 159 12.04 -13.37 -13.59
C HIS A 159 10.89 -14.22 -14.15
N ARG A 160 10.63 -14.15 -15.45
CA ARG A 160 9.58 -14.98 -16.07
C ARG A 160 9.86 -16.45 -15.83
N PRO A 161 8.86 -17.23 -15.31
CA PRO A 161 8.97 -18.68 -15.33
C PRO A 161 9.13 -19.17 -16.76
N ALA A 162 10.04 -20.12 -16.96
CA ALA A 162 10.26 -20.78 -18.25
C ALA A 162 9.04 -21.59 -18.67
#